data_41825fcffa40be23cb8cfe4a28b29711
#
_entry.id   41825fcffa40be23cb8cfe4a28b29711
#
_cell.length_a   1.000
_cell.length_b   1.000
_cell.length_c   1.000
_cell.angle_alpha   90.00
_cell.angle_beta   90.00
_cell.angle_gamma   90.00
#
_symmetry.space_group_name_H-M   'P 1'
#
loop_
_entity.id
_entity.type
_entity.pdbx_description
1 polymer ?
#
loop_
_entity_poly.entity_id
_entity_poly.type
_entity_poly.pdbx_seq_one_letter_code
_entity_poly.pdbx_strand_id
1 'polypeptide(L)'
;MHNRMKTIDMAVAPKQPFEDNDTGLVVMLDGEIFNYEDVRRQLENYYSFTTRGMCEVITKAYDRWGDGCFDRFEGYFSIVIYNRWSEELLLCRDRFGIKPLYYATQRGNLFFASEIKALFAGGIRSLLSAERWASYLAYSTYGSPYETFWEGVHQLPAGFLLHYNGYSLVEKRWYEFEKRVSLWSEESPERLPEAFLEQMHRSVGYSLMGEMEKGLSLNGSLESALFISLMKEIGLPRSLKSYMHYRGKLHQSGVLWSAEMLAETPLPMEQVKITKSMLLKELDYLARWQEEPIDGLNTITYSAFFRVMHKRGLSVLSGGWGLNHFLGGVSLPGDSSTSLV
;
A
#
# COMPACT_ATOMS: atom_id res chain seq x y z
N MET A 1 16.10 -13.69 -1.23
CA MET A 1 16.39 -12.63 -2.23
C MET A 1 15.46 -11.46 -1.94
N HIS A 2 15.95 -10.23 -1.90
CA HIS A 2 15.15 -9.03 -1.72
C HIS A 2 15.29 -8.15 -2.98
N ASN A 3 14.16 -7.74 -3.56
CA ASN A 3 14.11 -6.84 -4.70
C ASN A 3 13.21 -5.65 -4.35
N ARG A 4 13.77 -4.45 -4.26
CA ARG A 4 13.06 -3.24 -3.84
C ARG A 4 12.79 -2.32 -5.03
N MET A 5 11.56 -1.86 -5.16
CA MET A 5 11.26 -0.69 -5.98
C MET A 5 11.71 0.58 -5.21
N LYS A 6 12.65 1.32 -5.78
CA LYS A 6 13.16 2.56 -5.16
C LYS A 6 12.28 3.72 -5.60
N THR A 7 11.59 4.37 -4.68
CA THR A 7 10.67 5.48 -4.96
C THR A 7 11.09 6.80 -4.34
N ILE A 8 11.51 6.82 -3.09
CA ILE A 8 11.86 8.04 -2.35
C ILE A 8 13.38 8.23 -2.26
N ASP A 9 14.16 7.17 -2.13
CA ASP A 9 15.62 7.25 -1.93
C ASP A 9 16.36 6.49 -3.04
N MET A 10 16.55 7.16 -4.19
CA MET A 10 17.18 6.53 -5.37
C MET A 10 18.69 6.42 -5.26
N ALA A 11 19.36 7.41 -4.66
CA ALA A 11 20.81 7.54 -4.73
C ALA A 11 21.57 6.86 -3.57
N VAL A 12 20.95 6.68 -2.40
CA VAL A 12 21.68 6.39 -1.15
C VAL A 12 21.06 5.24 -0.35
N ALA A 13 20.04 4.54 -0.90
CA ALA A 13 19.42 3.42 -0.19
C ALA A 13 20.45 2.30 0.06
N PRO A 14 20.75 1.97 1.34
CA PRO A 14 21.66 0.89 1.67
C PRO A 14 21.17 -0.43 1.08
N LYS A 15 22.12 -1.32 0.79
CA LYS A 15 21.83 -2.68 0.37
C LYS A 15 20.95 -3.36 1.42
N GLN A 16 19.96 -4.12 0.99
CA GLN A 16 19.13 -4.92 1.88
C GLN A 16 19.45 -6.42 1.69
N PRO A 17 19.40 -7.22 2.77
CA PRO A 17 19.10 -6.80 4.15
C PRO A 17 20.12 -5.80 4.69
N PHE A 18 19.66 -4.82 5.50
CA PHE A 18 20.51 -3.92 6.23
C PHE A 18 20.91 -4.55 7.55
N GLU A 19 22.21 -4.56 7.83
CA GLU A 19 22.78 -5.20 9.02
C GLU A 19 23.40 -4.13 9.90
N ASP A 20 22.98 -4.07 11.15
CA ASP A 20 23.55 -3.20 12.17
C ASP A 20 24.31 -4.05 13.20
N ASN A 21 25.62 -3.87 13.23
CA ASN A 21 26.46 -4.64 14.14
C ASN A 21 26.38 -4.16 15.59
N ASP A 22 25.97 -2.89 15.82
CA ASP A 22 25.87 -2.33 17.15
C ASP A 22 24.64 -2.87 17.90
N THR A 23 23.55 -3.12 17.20
CA THR A 23 22.29 -3.62 17.75
C THR A 23 22.07 -5.13 17.49
N GLY A 24 22.87 -5.76 16.62
CA GLY A 24 22.66 -7.13 16.17
C GLY A 24 21.44 -7.35 15.29
N LEU A 25 20.78 -6.27 14.87
CA LEU A 25 19.56 -6.32 14.07
C LEU A 25 19.85 -6.37 12.57
N VAL A 26 19.06 -7.18 11.87
CA VAL A 26 19.05 -7.30 10.40
C VAL A 26 17.65 -6.93 9.93
N VAL A 27 17.56 -5.91 9.08
CA VAL A 27 16.27 -5.33 8.65
C VAL A 27 16.08 -5.43 7.14
N MET A 28 14.88 -5.87 6.75
CA MET A 28 14.38 -5.77 5.37
C MET A 28 13.08 -4.95 5.37
N LEU A 29 12.95 -4.08 4.37
CA LEU A 29 11.79 -3.23 4.14
C LEU A 29 11.32 -3.40 2.69
N ASP A 30 10.07 -3.79 2.51
CA ASP A 30 9.32 -3.57 1.27
C ASP A 30 8.29 -2.47 1.53
N GLY A 31 8.44 -1.33 0.90
CA GLY A 31 7.58 -0.16 1.08
C GLY A 31 8.32 1.12 1.41
N GLU A 32 7.60 2.07 1.98
CA GLU A 32 8.05 3.42 2.26
C GLU A 32 7.54 3.89 3.63
N ILE A 33 8.42 4.56 4.39
CA ILE A 33 8.08 5.28 5.61
C ILE A 33 8.22 6.76 5.31
N PHE A 34 7.11 7.46 5.14
CA PHE A 34 7.10 8.85 4.67
C PHE A 34 7.74 9.82 5.67
N ASN A 35 7.54 9.58 6.96
CA ASN A 35 8.06 10.42 8.03
C ASN A 35 9.40 9.92 8.59
N TYR A 36 10.18 9.14 7.83
CA TYR A 36 11.43 8.54 8.32
C TYR A 36 12.47 9.59 8.78
N GLU A 37 12.50 10.77 8.16
CA GLU A 37 13.39 11.85 8.56
C GLU A 37 13.00 12.45 9.92
N ASP A 38 11.71 12.55 10.21
CA ASP A 38 11.20 13.02 11.51
C ASP A 38 11.52 12.03 12.63
N VAL A 39 11.34 10.74 12.33
CA VAL A 39 11.72 9.65 13.23
C VAL A 39 13.24 9.65 13.47
N ARG A 40 14.03 9.83 12.41
CA ARG A 40 15.48 9.94 12.49
C ARG A 40 15.90 11.08 13.41
N ARG A 41 15.36 12.29 13.23
CA ARG A 41 15.69 13.46 14.09
C ARG A 41 15.43 13.18 15.58
N GLN A 42 14.37 12.44 15.93
CA GLN A 42 14.12 12.02 17.31
C GLN A 42 15.19 11.05 17.85
N LEU A 43 15.79 10.25 16.97
CA LEU A 43 16.77 9.23 17.32
C LEU A 43 18.22 9.77 17.34
N GLU A 44 18.52 10.88 16.68
CA GLU A 44 19.87 11.49 16.60
C GLU A 44 20.43 11.89 17.97
N ASN A 45 19.57 12.06 18.98
CA ASN A 45 20.01 12.29 20.36
C ASN A 45 20.55 11.03 21.06
N TYR A 46 20.30 9.85 20.50
CA TYR A 46 20.65 8.56 21.11
C TYR A 46 21.60 7.73 20.24
N TYR A 47 21.60 7.94 18.92
CA TYR A 47 22.34 7.14 17.96
C TYR A 47 23.05 7.98 16.93
N SER A 48 24.21 7.51 16.52
CA SER A 48 24.86 8.00 15.30
C SER A 48 24.36 7.20 14.10
N PHE A 49 24.17 7.89 12.98
CA PHE A 49 23.71 7.27 11.73
C PHE A 49 24.86 7.21 10.71
N THR A 50 24.99 6.08 10.04
CA THR A 50 26.02 5.85 9.02
C THR A 50 25.47 6.01 7.60
N THR A 51 24.14 5.86 7.44
CA THR A 51 23.45 5.99 6.16
C THR A 51 22.31 7.01 6.26
N ARG A 52 21.68 7.32 5.14
CA ARG A 52 20.43 8.09 5.09
C ARG A 52 19.20 7.20 4.86
N GLY A 53 19.38 5.87 4.81
CA GLY A 53 18.34 4.92 4.43
C GLY A 53 17.33 4.64 5.54
N MET A 54 16.10 4.34 5.13
CA MET A 54 15.00 4.00 6.05
C MET A 54 15.28 2.77 6.91
N CYS A 55 16.02 1.77 6.39
CA CYS A 55 16.33 0.56 7.15
C CYS A 55 17.14 0.85 8.41
N GLU A 56 18.09 1.78 8.38
CA GLU A 56 18.85 2.17 9.56
C GLU A 56 17.95 2.89 10.58
N VAL A 57 17.02 3.73 10.10
CA VAL A 57 16.02 4.37 10.97
C VAL A 57 15.13 3.34 11.65
N ILE A 58 14.65 2.33 10.90
CA ILE A 58 13.86 1.21 11.46
C ILE A 58 14.67 0.46 12.52
N THR A 59 15.93 0.15 12.23
CA THR A 59 16.83 -0.56 13.16
C THR A 59 16.97 0.18 14.49
N LYS A 60 17.33 1.48 14.44
CA LYS A 60 17.51 2.29 15.64
C LYS A 60 16.17 2.56 16.36
N ALA A 61 15.08 2.70 15.62
CA ALA A 61 13.74 2.85 16.19
C ALA A 61 13.29 1.59 16.94
N TYR A 62 13.53 0.42 16.37
CA TYR A 62 13.17 -0.84 17.01
C TYR A 62 14.04 -1.11 18.24
N ASP A 63 15.34 -0.86 18.17
CA ASP A 63 16.24 -0.96 19.32
C ASP A 63 15.80 -0.03 20.47
N ARG A 64 15.35 1.18 20.15
CA ARG A 64 14.97 2.20 21.16
C ARG A 64 13.59 1.98 21.76
N TRP A 65 12.60 1.58 20.95
CA TRP A 65 11.18 1.56 21.32
C TRP A 65 10.51 0.18 21.21
N GLY A 66 11.24 -0.85 20.78
CA GLY A 66 10.68 -2.18 20.52
C GLY A 66 9.49 -2.11 19.56
N ASP A 67 8.47 -2.93 19.78
CA ASP A 67 7.23 -2.94 18.98
C ASP A 67 6.54 -1.56 18.89
N GLY A 68 6.73 -0.69 19.87
CA GLY A 68 6.15 0.66 19.87
C GLY A 68 6.69 1.59 18.77
N CYS A 69 7.75 1.19 18.06
CA CYS A 69 8.27 1.96 16.94
C CYS A 69 7.31 1.99 15.75
N PHE A 70 6.55 0.91 15.53
CA PHE A 70 5.66 0.81 14.37
C PHE A 70 4.50 1.82 14.41
N ASP A 71 4.04 2.17 15.61
CA ASP A 71 3.00 3.20 15.77
C ASP A 71 3.49 4.61 15.38
N ARG A 72 4.80 4.84 15.39
CA ARG A 72 5.43 6.10 14.99
C ARG A 72 5.66 6.23 13.50
N PHE A 73 5.57 5.13 12.74
CA PHE A 73 5.80 5.15 11.30
C PHE A 73 4.52 5.52 10.54
N GLU A 74 4.66 6.42 9.60
CA GLU A 74 3.63 6.78 8.63
C GLU A 74 4.06 6.31 7.26
N GLY A 75 3.27 5.42 6.65
CA GLY A 75 3.63 4.83 5.37
C GLY A 75 2.93 3.51 5.10
N TYR A 76 3.36 2.86 4.05
CA TYR A 76 2.97 1.51 3.69
C TYR A 76 4.21 0.62 3.64
N PHE A 77 4.17 -0.46 4.37
CA PHE A 77 5.35 -1.30 4.55
C PHE A 77 5.05 -2.74 4.94
N SER A 78 5.94 -3.62 4.51
CA SER A 78 6.19 -4.91 5.13
C SER A 78 7.64 -4.90 5.63
N ILE A 79 7.82 -5.07 6.93
CA ILE A 79 9.12 -5.02 7.59
C ILE A 79 9.44 -6.40 8.16
N VAL A 80 10.68 -6.82 7.99
CA VAL A 80 11.25 -8.01 8.63
C VAL A 80 12.44 -7.57 9.46
N ILE A 81 12.47 -7.97 10.72
CA ILE A 81 13.57 -7.72 11.64
C ILE A 81 14.05 -9.07 12.21
N TYR A 82 15.32 -9.38 12.01
CA TYR A 82 15.97 -10.53 12.64
C TYR A 82 17.00 -10.05 13.65
N ASN A 83 16.87 -10.50 14.88
CA ASN A 83 17.85 -10.25 15.94
C ASN A 83 18.83 -11.43 16.01
N ARG A 84 20.09 -11.17 15.65
CA ARG A 84 21.16 -12.19 15.65
C ARG A 84 21.52 -12.70 17.04
N TRP A 85 21.28 -11.89 18.08
CA TRP A 85 21.66 -12.24 19.44
C TRP A 85 20.62 -13.11 20.13
N SER A 86 19.34 -12.81 19.92
CA SER A 86 18.24 -13.62 20.48
C SER A 86 17.73 -14.69 19.51
N GLU A 87 18.18 -14.67 18.25
CA GLU A 87 17.71 -15.54 17.16
C GLU A 87 16.19 -15.40 16.89
N GLU A 88 15.63 -14.24 17.22
CA GLU A 88 14.22 -13.94 17.04
C GLU A 88 13.98 -13.24 15.71
N LEU A 89 12.88 -13.61 15.07
CA LEU A 89 12.38 -12.99 13.85
C LEU A 89 11.06 -12.30 14.11
N LEU A 90 10.94 -11.06 13.63
CA LEU A 90 9.71 -10.30 13.64
C LEU A 90 9.31 -9.97 12.21
N LEU A 91 8.05 -10.22 11.89
CA LEU A 91 7.38 -9.73 10.69
C LEU A 91 6.38 -8.67 11.09
N CYS A 92 6.33 -7.56 10.36
CA CYS A 92 5.39 -6.46 10.59
C CYS A 92 4.73 -6.06 9.28
N ARG A 93 3.40 -5.89 9.31
CA ARG A 93 2.63 -5.36 8.19
C ARG A 93 2.00 -4.02 8.56
N ASP A 94 1.95 -3.10 7.60
CA ASP A 94 1.42 -1.75 7.81
C ASP A 94 -0.04 -1.72 8.28
N ARG A 95 -0.49 -0.54 8.73
CA ARG A 95 -1.80 -0.30 9.37
C ARG A 95 -2.98 -0.81 8.57
N PHE A 96 -2.92 -0.70 7.24
CA PHE A 96 -4.02 -1.04 6.32
C PHE A 96 -3.68 -2.23 5.40
N GLY A 97 -2.49 -2.84 5.56
CA GLY A 97 -2.04 -3.98 4.78
C GLY A 97 -1.83 -3.66 3.30
N ILE A 98 -1.40 -2.43 2.99
CA ILE A 98 -1.13 -1.99 1.62
C ILE A 98 -0.01 -2.83 1.01
N LYS A 99 1.04 -3.11 1.79
CA LYS A 99 2.08 -4.04 1.38
C LYS A 99 1.72 -5.46 1.76
N PRO A 100 1.81 -6.42 0.82
CA PRO A 100 1.53 -7.81 1.12
C PRO A 100 2.66 -8.43 1.95
N LEU A 101 2.29 -9.34 2.85
CA LEU A 101 3.24 -10.19 3.58
C LEU A 101 2.58 -11.53 3.89
N TYR A 102 3.10 -12.58 3.27
CA TYR A 102 2.63 -13.94 3.43
C TYR A 102 3.64 -14.76 4.21
N TYR A 103 3.16 -15.75 4.95
CA TYR A 103 4.01 -16.69 5.67
C TYR A 103 3.43 -18.10 5.65
N ALA A 104 4.31 -19.07 5.85
CA ALA A 104 3.96 -20.48 6.00
C ALA A 104 4.98 -21.16 6.91
N THR A 105 4.54 -22.18 7.62
CA THR A 105 5.43 -23.01 8.45
C THR A 105 5.52 -24.42 7.85
N GLN A 106 6.72 -24.93 7.74
CA GLN A 106 6.96 -26.28 7.28
C GLN A 106 8.17 -26.92 7.99
N ARG A 107 7.98 -28.06 8.63
CA ARG A 107 9.02 -28.80 9.35
C ARG A 107 9.78 -27.94 10.38
N GLY A 108 9.06 -27.10 11.13
CA GLY A 108 9.63 -26.21 12.13
C GLY A 108 10.34 -24.97 11.58
N ASN A 109 10.33 -24.76 10.27
CA ASN A 109 10.89 -23.55 9.66
C ASN A 109 9.75 -22.57 9.29
N LEU A 110 9.99 -21.28 9.47
CA LEU A 110 9.13 -20.20 9.01
C LEU A 110 9.61 -19.70 7.65
N PHE A 111 8.72 -19.65 6.68
CA PHE A 111 8.92 -19.05 5.36
C PHE A 111 8.08 -17.79 5.27
N PHE A 112 8.61 -16.73 4.70
CA PHE A 112 7.87 -15.50 4.48
C PHE A 112 8.24 -14.87 3.13
N ALA A 113 7.28 -14.16 2.52
CA ALA A 113 7.46 -13.48 1.25
C ALA A 113 6.39 -12.42 1.03
N SER A 114 6.63 -11.47 0.13
CA SER A 114 5.62 -10.53 -0.37
C SER A 114 4.73 -11.12 -1.48
N GLU A 115 5.08 -12.31 -2.03
CA GLU A 115 4.31 -13.03 -3.05
C GLU A 115 4.26 -14.53 -2.70
N ILE A 116 3.09 -15.16 -2.85
CA ILE A 116 2.88 -16.57 -2.48
C ILE A 116 3.74 -17.51 -3.34
N LYS A 117 3.90 -17.21 -4.64
CA LYS A 117 4.77 -17.99 -5.54
C LYS A 117 6.22 -18.07 -5.06
N ALA A 118 6.69 -17.07 -4.33
CA ALA A 118 8.03 -17.11 -3.75
C ALA A 118 8.14 -18.13 -2.61
N LEU A 119 7.05 -18.33 -1.83
CA LEU A 119 6.99 -19.40 -0.84
C LEU A 119 7.04 -20.78 -1.51
N PHE A 120 6.33 -20.96 -2.64
CA PHE A 120 6.39 -22.20 -3.40
C PHE A 120 7.78 -22.47 -3.96
N ALA A 121 8.44 -21.44 -4.50
CA ALA A 121 9.83 -21.54 -4.93
C ALA A 121 10.79 -21.87 -3.76
N GLY A 122 10.44 -21.46 -2.54
CA GLY A 122 11.14 -21.80 -1.30
C GLY A 122 10.87 -23.23 -0.79
N GLY A 123 9.97 -23.99 -1.42
CA GLY A 123 9.68 -25.38 -1.08
C GLY A 123 8.37 -25.61 -0.33
N ILE A 124 7.56 -24.58 -0.11
CA ILE A 124 6.19 -24.74 0.39
C ILE A 124 5.33 -25.42 -0.70
N ARG A 125 4.49 -26.37 -0.30
CA ARG A 125 3.61 -27.06 -1.24
C ARG A 125 2.53 -26.13 -1.78
N SER A 126 2.31 -26.14 -3.08
CA SER A 126 1.21 -25.40 -3.74
C SER A 126 -0.05 -26.28 -3.77
N LEU A 127 -0.80 -26.30 -2.67
CA LEU A 127 -2.08 -26.98 -2.55
C LEU A 127 -3.20 -25.97 -2.45
N LEU A 128 -4.26 -26.16 -3.26
CA LEU A 128 -5.43 -25.28 -3.24
C LEU A 128 -6.28 -25.55 -1.99
N SER A 129 -6.72 -24.51 -1.32
CA SER A 129 -7.70 -24.61 -0.24
C SER A 129 -9.10 -24.85 -0.81
N ALA A 130 -9.59 -26.07 -0.72
CA ALA A 130 -10.92 -26.44 -1.23
C ALA A 130 -12.04 -25.62 -0.56
N GLU A 131 -11.91 -25.35 0.74
CA GLU A 131 -12.87 -24.55 1.50
C GLU A 131 -12.93 -23.09 0.99
N ARG A 132 -11.77 -22.47 0.77
CA ARG A 132 -11.70 -21.09 0.26
C ARG A 132 -12.24 -20.96 -1.14
N TRP A 133 -11.89 -21.89 -2.02
CA TRP A 133 -12.42 -21.92 -3.37
C TRP A 133 -13.92 -22.17 -3.39
N ALA A 134 -14.46 -23.07 -2.54
CA ALA A 134 -15.90 -23.29 -2.44
C ALA A 134 -16.64 -22.03 -1.97
N SER A 135 -16.12 -21.34 -0.93
CA SER A 135 -16.70 -20.09 -0.43
C SER A 135 -16.67 -18.99 -1.49
N TYR A 136 -15.56 -18.84 -2.20
CA TYR A 136 -15.45 -17.84 -3.28
C TYR A 136 -16.44 -18.13 -4.43
N LEU A 137 -16.52 -19.37 -4.89
CA LEU A 137 -17.42 -19.75 -5.97
C LEU A 137 -18.91 -19.62 -5.60
N ALA A 138 -19.23 -19.83 -4.31
CA ALA A 138 -20.62 -19.73 -3.83
C ALA A 138 -21.04 -18.27 -3.51
N TYR A 139 -20.14 -17.48 -2.94
CA TYR A 139 -20.48 -16.20 -2.31
C TYR A 139 -19.63 -15.01 -2.83
N SER A 140 -18.68 -15.25 -3.72
CA SER A 140 -17.71 -14.22 -4.20
C SER A 140 -16.94 -13.53 -3.07
N THR A 141 -16.67 -14.25 -1.96
CA THR A 141 -15.94 -13.72 -0.82
C THR A 141 -14.50 -14.20 -0.83
N TYR A 142 -13.58 -13.30 -0.52
CA TYR A 142 -12.15 -13.63 -0.37
C TYR A 142 -11.82 -14.27 0.98
N GLY A 143 -12.79 -14.38 1.88
CA GLY A 143 -12.63 -15.00 3.19
C GLY A 143 -12.07 -14.06 4.27
N SER A 144 -11.49 -14.65 5.29
CA SER A 144 -10.83 -13.94 6.39
C SER A 144 -9.51 -13.31 5.91
N PRO A 145 -9.10 -12.15 6.44
CA PRO A 145 -7.84 -11.51 6.10
C PRO A 145 -6.58 -12.33 6.44
N TYR A 146 -6.71 -13.44 7.18
CA TYR A 146 -5.60 -14.34 7.53
C TYR A 146 -5.39 -15.46 6.53
N GLU A 147 -6.40 -15.77 5.74
CA GLU A 147 -6.45 -16.98 4.92
C GLU A 147 -6.23 -16.62 3.46
N THR A 148 -5.56 -17.53 2.78
CA THR A 148 -5.32 -17.44 1.33
C THR A 148 -6.07 -18.56 0.61
N PHE A 149 -6.06 -18.55 -0.70
CA PHE A 149 -6.57 -19.65 -1.54
C PHE A 149 -5.67 -20.90 -1.54
N TRP A 150 -4.63 -20.92 -0.69
CA TRP A 150 -3.61 -21.96 -0.63
C TRP A 150 -3.51 -22.55 0.77
N GLU A 151 -3.53 -23.87 0.89
CA GLU A 151 -3.42 -24.57 2.16
C GLU A 151 -2.10 -24.27 2.87
N GLY A 152 -2.18 -23.93 4.16
CA GLY A 152 -1.02 -23.66 5.00
C GLY A 152 -0.23 -22.40 4.66
N VAL A 153 -0.74 -21.57 3.73
CA VAL A 153 -0.21 -20.24 3.44
C VAL A 153 -1.14 -19.18 4.05
N HIS A 154 -0.57 -18.34 4.89
CA HIS A 154 -1.28 -17.29 5.61
C HIS A 154 -0.84 -15.91 5.16
N GLN A 155 -1.73 -14.95 5.19
CA GLN A 155 -1.40 -13.54 5.05
C GLN A 155 -1.31 -12.92 6.43
N LEU A 156 -0.23 -12.21 6.75
CA LEU A 156 -0.17 -11.44 7.97
C LEU A 156 -1.19 -10.30 7.88
N PRO A 157 -2.15 -10.18 8.81
CA PRO A 157 -3.18 -9.15 8.72
C PRO A 157 -2.65 -7.74 8.83
N ALA A 158 -3.44 -6.78 8.34
CA ALA A 158 -3.16 -5.36 8.47
C ALA A 158 -3.02 -4.96 9.94
N GLY A 159 -1.94 -4.22 10.28
CA GLY A 159 -1.68 -3.78 11.65
C GLY A 159 -1.25 -4.88 12.61
N PHE A 160 -0.70 -5.99 12.11
CA PHE A 160 -0.20 -7.08 12.94
C PHE A 160 1.31 -7.24 12.88
N LEU A 161 1.84 -7.79 13.97
CA LEU A 161 3.18 -8.33 14.13
C LEU A 161 3.11 -9.85 14.24
N LEU A 162 4.14 -10.52 13.78
CA LEU A 162 4.37 -11.94 13.98
C LEU A 162 5.76 -12.13 14.56
N HIS A 163 5.84 -12.56 15.81
CA HIS A 163 7.09 -12.92 16.48
C HIS A 163 7.33 -14.41 16.34
N TYR A 164 8.54 -14.78 15.98
CA TYR A 164 8.99 -16.17 15.86
C TYR A 164 10.36 -16.34 16.50
N ASN A 165 10.50 -17.31 17.43
CA ASN A 165 11.72 -17.59 18.16
C ASN A 165 12.27 -19.01 17.90
N GLY A 166 11.92 -19.62 16.78
CA GLY A 166 12.32 -21.00 16.44
C GLY A 166 11.35 -22.07 16.96
N TYR A 167 10.56 -21.78 18.00
CA TYR A 167 9.66 -22.74 18.66
C TYR A 167 8.20 -22.27 18.67
N SER A 168 7.97 -21.01 18.91
CA SER A 168 6.65 -20.40 19.00
C SER A 168 6.46 -19.32 17.97
N LEU A 169 5.24 -19.18 17.52
CA LEU A 169 4.79 -18.17 16.60
C LEU A 169 3.65 -17.42 17.27
N VAL A 170 3.86 -16.12 17.52
CA VAL A 170 2.92 -15.29 18.27
C VAL A 170 2.52 -14.10 17.43
N GLU A 171 1.24 -14.01 17.10
CA GLU A 171 0.66 -12.84 16.45
C GLU A 171 0.22 -11.82 17.50
N LYS A 172 0.46 -10.54 17.19
CA LYS A 172 0.10 -9.41 18.03
C LYS A 172 -0.42 -8.28 17.17
N ARG A 173 -1.63 -7.79 17.46
CA ARG A 173 -2.18 -6.57 16.83
C ARG A 173 -1.48 -5.35 17.44
N TRP A 174 -0.81 -4.55 16.63
CA TRP A 174 -0.14 -3.32 17.06
C TRP A 174 -0.94 -2.07 16.70
N TYR A 175 -1.83 -2.14 15.68
CA TYR A 175 -2.67 -1.03 15.27
C TYR A 175 -4.15 -1.38 15.38
N GLU A 176 -4.87 -0.63 16.19
CA GLU A 176 -6.31 -0.78 16.42
C GLU A 176 -7.03 0.47 15.92
N PHE A 177 -7.57 0.38 14.70
CA PHE A 177 -8.26 1.48 14.02
C PHE A 177 -9.43 2.02 14.88
N GLU A 178 -10.21 1.12 15.46
CA GLU A 178 -11.39 1.44 16.28
C GLU A 178 -11.03 2.32 17.50
N LYS A 179 -9.91 2.04 18.13
CA LYS A 179 -9.41 2.88 19.24
C LYS A 179 -8.96 4.26 18.77
N ARG A 180 -8.43 4.36 17.54
CA ARG A 180 -8.03 5.66 16.98
C ARG A 180 -9.24 6.50 16.61
N VAL A 181 -10.29 5.90 16.05
CA VAL A 181 -11.54 6.61 15.75
C VAL A 181 -12.18 7.15 17.03
N SER A 182 -12.18 6.39 18.13
CA SER A 182 -12.76 6.85 19.39
C SER A 182 -12.08 8.09 19.97
N LEU A 183 -10.79 8.29 19.73
CA LEU A 183 -10.10 9.52 20.13
C LEU A 183 -10.61 10.77 19.38
N TRP A 184 -11.01 10.60 18.12
CA TRP A 184 -11.57 11.70 17.32
C TRP A 184 -13.05 11.97 17.62
N SER A 185 -13.76 11.03 18.22
CA SER A 185 -15.17 11.23 18.62
C SER A 185 -15.35 12.25 19.76
N GLU A 186 -14.26 12.58 20.45
CA GLU A 186 -14.24 13.59 21.53
C GLU A 186 -13.95 15.01 21.01
N GLU A 187 -13.54 15.15 19.73
CA GLU A 187 -13.31 16.46 19.12
C GLU A 187 -14.64 17.18 18.81
N SER A 188 -14.61 18.50 18.89
CA SER A 188 -15.80 19.29 18.56
C SER A 188 -16.10 19.19 17.07
N PRO A 189 -17.40 19.07 16.69
CA PRO A 189 -17.81 18.99 15.28
C PRO A 189 -17.31 20.16 14.42
N GLU A 190 -17.11 21.34 15.02
CA GLU A 190 -16.63 22.54 14.34
C GLU A 190 -15.16 22.42 13.90
N ARG A 191 -14.34 21.65 14.64
CA ARG A 191 -12.92 21.43 14.35
C ARG A 191 -12.68 20.30 13.35
N LEU A 192 -13.61 19.37 13.19
CA LEU A 192 -13.42 18.19 12.35
C LEU A 192 -13.11 18.53 10.88
N PRO A 193 -13.76 19.50 10.21
CA PRO A 193 -13.43 19.84 8.83
C PRO A 193 -12.01 20.37 8.67
N GLU A 194 -11.54 21.21 9.58
CA GLU A 194 -10.19 21.77 9.55
C GLU A 194 -9.14 20.67 9.77
N ALA A 195 -9.33 19.84 10.80
CA ALA A 195 -8.47 18.71 11.10
C ALA A 195 -8.43 17.69 9.95
N PHE A 196 -9.56 17.45 9.28
CA PHE A 196 -9.62 16.60 8.09
C PHE A 196 -8.79 17.17 6.95
N LEU A 197 -8.93 18.46 6.63
CA LEU A 197 -8.14 19.12 5.60
C LEU A 197 -6.63 19.08 5.89
N GLU A 198 -6.24 19.31 7.14
CA GLU A 198 -4.83 19.21 7.57
C GLU A 198 -4.26 17.80 7.31
N GLN A 199 -5.00 16.76 7.68
CA GLN A 199 -4.57 15.38 7.43
C GLN A 199 -4.54 15.06 5.93
N MET A 200 -5.49 15.58 5.16
CA MET A 200 -5.52 15.42 3.70
C MET A 200 -4.33 16.11 3.03
N HIS A 201 -3.99 17.35 3.42
CA HIS A 201 -2.79 18.04 2.93
C HIS A 201 -1.53 17.24 3.19
N ARG A 202 -1.38 16.73 4.41
CA ARG A 202 -0.23 15.88 4.80
C ARG A 202 -0.16 14.61 3.95
N SER A 203 -1.28 13.91 3.79
CA SER A 203 -1.36 12.68 3.01
C SER A 203 -1.07 12.91 1.52
N VAL A 204 -1.62 13.97 0.93
CA VAL A 204 -1.33 14.36 -0.46
C VAL A 204 0.13 14.77 -0.60
N GLY A 205 0.69 15.50 0.38
CA GLY A 205 2.11 15.85 0.42
C GLY A 205 3.01 14.61 0.34
N TYR A 206 2.69 13.56 1.08
CA TYR A 206 3.42 12.29 1.00
C TYR A 206 3.36 11.64 -0.38
N SER A 207 2.24 11.74 -1.09
CA SER A 207 2.11 11.20 -2.45
C SER A 207 3.00 11.92 -3.48
N LEU A 208 3.45 13.14 -3.15
CA LEU A 208 4.36 13.94 -3.99
C LEU A 208 5.84 13.73 -3.67
N MET A 209 6.16 13.03 -2.57
CA MET A 209 7.56 12.78 -2.18
C MET A 209 8.29 11.87 -3.17
N GLY A 210 9.62 12.05 -3.23
CA GLY A 210 10.52 11.24 -4.06
C GLY A 210 10.73 11.79 -5.46
N GLU A 211 11.78 11.29 -6.12
CA GLU A 211 12.30 11.80 -7.40
C GLU A 211 11.72 11.08 -8.64
N MET A 212 10.87 10.08 -8.45
CA MET A 212 10.32 9.27 -9.54
C MET A 212 9.34 10.08 -10.41
N GLU A 213 9.29 9.74 -11.69
CA GLU A 213 8.27 10.25 -12.62
C GLU A 213 6.87 9.86 -12.13
N LYS A 214 6.05 10.86 -11.85
CA LYS A 214 4.70 10.70 -11.30
C LYS A 214 3.62 11.08 -12.29
N GLY A 215 2.55 10.32 -12.29
CA GLY A 215 1.33 10.63 -13.01
C GLY A 215 0.15 10.85 -12.05
N LEU A 216 -0.82 11.61 -12.48
CA LEU A 216 -2.08 11.81 -11.79
C LEU A 216 -3.18 11.10 -12.57
N SER A 217 -3.91 10.19 -11.94
CA SER A 217 -5.07 9.55 -12.54
C SER A 217 -6.35 10.28 -12.20
N LEU A 218 -7.11 10.62 -13.22
CA LEU A 218 -8.38 11.35 -13.11
C LEU A 218 -9.52 10.52 -13.69
N ASN A 219 -10.69 10.66 -13.09
CA ASN A 219 -11.93 10.03 -13.57
C ASN A 219 -13.15 10.97 -13.58
N GLY A 220 -12.93 12.25 -13.25
CA GLY A 220 -13.99 13.25 -13.18
C GLY A 220 -14.86 13.17 -11.92
N SER A 221 -14.44 12.41 -10.90
CA SER A 221 -15.16 12.29 -9.62
C SER A 221 -14.80 13.41 -8.65
N LEU A 222 -15.60 13.56 -7.60
CA LEU A 222 -15.36 14.51 -6.52
C LEU A 222 -14.00 14.25 -5.84
N GLU A 223 -13.61 12.99 -5.68
CA GLU A 223 -12.33 12.63 -5.07
C GLU A 223 -11.16 13.11 -5.94
N SER A 224 -11.29 13.02 -7.26
CA SER A 224 -10.27 13.57 -8.18
C SER A 224 -10.19 15.09 -8.06
N ALA A 225 -11.32 15.78 -7.91
CA ALA A 225 -11.37 17.23 -7.72
C ALA A 225 -10.70 17.66 -6.42
N LEU A 226 -11.05 17.00 -5.32
CA LEU A 226 -10.46 17.27 -4.01
C LEU A 226 -8.94 17.04 -4.05
N PHE A 227 -8.50 15.92 -4.64
CA PHE A 227 -7.08 15.59 -4.73
C PHE A 227 -6.29 16.65 -5.52
N ILE A 228 -6.82 17.12 -6.66
CA ILE A 228 -6.19 18.20 -7.45
C ILE A 228 -6.16 19.50 -6.67
N SER A 229 -7.26 19.88 -5.99
CA SER A 229 -7.31 21.11 -5.19
C SER A 229 -6.22 21.12 -4.11
N LEU A 230 -6.10 20.04 -3.37
CA LEU A 230 -5.06 19.91 -2.34
C LEU A 230 -3.64 19.95 -2.93
N MET A 231 -3.42 19.29 -4.08
CA MET A 231 -2.14 19.35 -4.78
C MET A 231 -1.80 20.77 -5.25
N LYS A 232 -2.80 21.56 -5.70
CA LYS A 232 -2.60 22.96 -6.10
C LYS A 232 -2.12 23.81 -4.92
N GLU A 233 -2.71 23.61 -3.75
CA GLU A 233 -2.34 24.34 -2.52
C GLU A 233 -0.94 24.00 -2.03
N ILE A 234 -0.52 22.73 -2.12
CA ILE A 234 0.83 22.25 -1.75
C ILE A 234 1.87 22.69 -2.77
N GLY A 235 1.50 22.80 -4.05
CA GLY A 235 2.36 23.11 -5.18
C GLY A 235 2.54 21.91 -6.12
N LEU A 236 2.12 22.08 -7.36
CA LEU A 236 2.21 21.05 -8.38
C LEU A 236 3.65 20.87 -8.88
N PRO A 237 4.18 19.64 -8.89
CA PRO A 237 5.46 19.36 -9.54
C PRO A 237 5.40 19.69 -11.04
N ARG A 238 6.42 20.35 -11.59
CA ARG A 238 6.48 20.73 -13.01
C ARG A 238 6.44 19.54 -13.97
N SER A 239 6.91 18.37 -13.52
CA SER A 239 6.95 17.13 -14.31
C SER A 239 5.66 16.34 -14.23
N LEU A 240 4.69 16.75 -13.40
CA LEU A 240 3.44 16.03 -13.22
C LEU A 240 2.59 16.06 -14.50
N LYS A 241 2.07 14.91 -14.90
CA LYS A 241 1.13 14.76 -16.02
C LYS A 241 -0.14 14.10 -15.52
N SER A 242 -1.27 14.43 -16.11
CA SER A 242 -2.53 13.80 -15.78
C SER A 242 -3.03 12.85 -16.86
N TYR A 243 -3.68 11.78 -16.43
CA TYR A 243 -4.16 10.70 -17.28
C TYR A 243 -5.58 10.31 -16.92
N MET A 244 -6.39 10.11 -17.94
CA MET A 244 -7.74 9.57 -17.80
C MET A 244 -7.88 8.33 -18.67
N HIS A 245 -8.27 7.20 -18.09
CA HIS A 245 -8.57 6.00 -18.85
C HIS A 245 -10.07 5.83 -19.11
N TYR A 246 -10.42 5.20 -20.23
CA TYR A 246 -11.80 4.91 -20.58
C TYR A 246 -11.92 3.63 -21.41
N ARG A 247 -13.11 3.02 -21.36
CA ARG A 247 -13.49 1.83 -22.14
C ARG A 247 -14.65 2.18 -23.08
N GLY A 248 -14.68 1.59 -24.26
CA GLY A 248 -15.78 1.79 -25.21
C GLY A 248 -15.88 3.22 -25.75
N LYS A 249 -17.06 3.82 -25.64
CA LYS A 249 -17.29 5.24 -25.94
C LYS A 249 -16.85 6.08 -24.75
N LEU A 250 -16.18 7.18 -25.03
CA LEU A 250 -15.77 8.15 -24.01
C LEU A 250 -17.04 8.76 -23.38
N HIS A 251 -17.19 8.65 -22.09
CA HIS A 251 -18.23 9.35 -21.35
C HIS A 251 -17.89 10.85 -21.32
N GLN A 252 -18.65 11.65 -22.05
CA GLN A 252 -18.40 13.09 -22.17
C GLN A 252 -18.40 13.79 -20.81
N SER A 253 -19.26 13.38 -19.88
CA SER A 253 -19.33 13.96 -18.53
C SER A 253 -18.02 13.85 -17.77
N GLY A 254 -17.42 12.65 -17.66
CA GLY A 254 -16.14 12.48 -16.95
C GLY A 254 -15.00 13.28 -17.56
N VAL A 255 -14.97 13.41 -18.91
CA VAL A 255 -13.97 14.23 -19.59
C VAL A 255 -14.16 15.70 -19.31
N LEU A 256 -15.40 16.19 -19.39
CA LEU A 256 -15.73 17.59 -19.11
C LEU A 256 -15.37 17.96 -17.69
N TRP A 257 -15.79 17.16 -16.69
CA TRP A 257 -15.45 17.40 -15.30
C TRP A 257 -13.92 17.39 -15.07
N SER A 258 -13.21 16.42 -15.66
CA SER A 258 -11.75 16.39 -15.53
C SER A 258 -11.09 17.61 -16.21
N ALA A 259 -11.61 18.06 -17.36
CA ALA A 259 -11.11 19.25 -18.03
C ALA A 259 -11.35 20.52 -17.22
N GLU A 260 -12.53 20.67 -16.62
CA GLU A 260 -12.86 21.79 -15.74
C GLU A 260 -11.95 21.83 -14.50
N MET A 261 -11.71 20.67 -13.86
CA MET A 261 -10.79 20.56 -12.73
C MET A 261 -9.37 21.04 -13.07
N LEU A 262 -8.96 20.82 -14.32
CA LEU A 262 -7.63 21.17 -14.81
C LEU A 262 -7.55 22.55 -15.44
N ALA A 263 -8.68 23.22 -15.70
CA ALA A 263 -8.71 24.50 -16.44
C ALA A 263 -7.81 25.59 -15.86
N GLU A 264 -7.64 25.58 -14.55
CA GLU A 264 -6.76 26.53 -13.82
C GLU A 264 -5.39 25.92 -13.47
N THR A 265 -5.01 24.80 -14.08
CA THR A 265 -3.73 24.14 -13.84
C THR A 265 -2.93 24.06 -15.14
N PRO A 266 -1.59 24.10 -15.08
CA PRO A 266 -0.76 23.88 -16.26
C PRO A 266 -0.64 22.39 -16.63
N LEU A 267 -1.48 21.49 -16.06
CA LEU A 267 -1.37 20.05 -16.25
C LEU A 267 -2.06 19.59 -17.53
N PRO A 268 -1.33 19.05 -18.50
CA PRO A 268 -1.95 18.43 -19.66
C PRO A 268 -2.66 17.14 -19.26
N MET A 269 -3.85 16.90 -19.81
CA MET A 269 -4.58 15.64 -19.65
C MET A 269 -4.44 14.77 -20.88
N GLU A 270 -3.93 13.57 -20.70
CA GLU A 270 -3.90 12.54 -21.72
C GLU A 270 -5.00 11.50 -21.52
N GLN A 271 -5.72 11.21 -22.59
CA GLN A 271 -6.77 10.19 -22.59
C GLN A 271 -6.22 8.84 -23.04
N VAL A 272 -6.47 7.80 -22.28
CA VAL A 272 -5.99 6.44 -22.54
C VAL A 272 -7.16 5.50 -22.81
N LYS A 273 -7.32 5.10 -24.05
CA LYS A 273 -8.35 4.14 -24.42
C LYS A 273 -7.91 2.71 -24.11
N ILE A 274 -8.64 2.04 -23.25
CA ILE A 274 -8.45 0.61 -22.96
C ILE A 274 -9.34 -0.21 -23.88
N THR A 275 -8.72 -0.95 -24.79
CA THR A 275 -9.41 -1.75 -25.80
C THR A 275 -9.71 -3.17 -25.32
N LYS A 276 -10.69 -3.84 -25.97
CA LYS A 276 -11.00 -5.25 -25.68
C LYS A 276 -9.78 -6.16 -25.83
N SER A 277 -8.94 -5.93 -26.85
CA SER A 277 -7.71 -6.70 -27.04
C SER A 277 -6.71 -6.54 -25.91
N MET A 278 -6.60 -5.32 -25.34
CA MET A 278 -5.76 -5.08 -24.16
C MET A 278 -6.30 -5.82 -22.94
N LEU A 279 -7.61 -5.78 -22.68
CA LEU A 279 -8.24 -6.48 -21.58
C LEU A 279 -8.04 -8.00 -21.66
N LEU A 280 -8.17 -8.60 -22.83
CA LEU A 280 -7.95 -10.04 -23.01
C LEU A 280 -6.49 -10.45 -22.73
N LYS A 281 -5.53 -9.64 -23.20
CA LYS A 281 -4.11 -9.88 -22.90
C LYS A 281 -3.81 -9.71 -21.43
N GLU A 282 -4.44 -8.74 -20.79
CA GLU A 282 -4.24 -8.47 -19.39
C GLU A 282 -4.86 -9.53 -18.49
N LEU A 283 -5.99 -10.10 -18.89
CA LEU A 283 -6.61 -11.24 -18.20
C LEU A 283 -5.66 -12.44 -18.17
N ASP A 284 -5.05 -12.80 -19.30
CA ASP A 284 -4.06 -13.89 -19.39
C ASP A 284 -2.83 -13.59 -18.52
N TYR A 285 -2.38 -12.34 -18.49
CA TYR A 285 -1.28 -11.92 -17.63
C TYR A 285 -1.65 -12.04 -16.15
N LEU A 286 -2.78 -11.48 -15.72
CA LEU A 286 -3.22 -11.51 -14.32
C LEU A 286 -3.44 -12.95 -13.85
N ALA A 287 -4.02 -13.82 -14.67
CA ALA A 287 -4.20 -15.23 -14.34
C ALA A 287 -2.90 -15.97 -14.01
N ARG A 288 -1.76 -15.51 -14.55
CA ARG A 288 -0.44 -16.10 -14.28
C ARG A 288 0.27 -15.47 -13.07
N TRP A 289 -0.02 -14.20 -12.79
CA TRP A 289 0.74 -13.43 -11.80
C TRP A 289 -0.03 -13.16 -10.52
N GLN A 290 -1.35 -13.08 -10.59
CA GLN A 290 -2.20 -12.95 -9.42
C GLN A 290 -2.41 -14.32 -8.77
N GLU A 291 -2.18 -14.42 -7.49
CA GLU A 291 -2.19 -15.67 -6.73
C GLU A 291 -3.54 -15.94 -6.09
N GLU A 292 -4.52 -15.09 -6.41
CA GLU A 292 -5.90 -15.09 -5.94
C GLU A 292 -6.85 -14.87 -7.13
N PRO A 293 -8.15 -15.14 -6.99
CA PRO A 293 -9.12 -14.85 -8.04
C PRO A 293 -9.12 -13.38 -8.46
N ILE A 294 -9.34 -13.11 -9.73
CA ILE A 294 -9.37 -11.75 -10.27
C ILE A 294 -10.71 -11.09 -9.91
N ASP A 295 -10.65 -9.96 -9.19
CA ASP A 295 -11.83 -9.18 -8.81
C ASP A 295 -12.37 -8.34 -9.99
N GLY A 296 -13.02 -9.03 -10.92
CA GLY A 296 -13.83 -8.44 -11.96
C GLY A 296 -13.09 -7.58 -13.00
N LEU A 297 -13.90 -6.92 -13.82
CA LEU A 297 -13.43 -6.18 -14.99
C LEU A 297 -12.65 -4.90 -14.63
N ASN A 298 -12.90 -4.31 -13.47
CA ASN A 298 -12.20 -3.10 -13.05
C ASN A 298 -10.73 -3.40 -12.77
N THR A 299 -10.42 -4.49 -12.05
CA THR A 299 -9.03 -4.94 -11.80
C THR A 299 -8.27 -5.12 -13.11
N ILE A 300 -8.88 -5.80 -14.09
CA ILE A 300 -8.27 -6.01 -15.40
C ILE A 300 -8.04 -4.67 -16.13
N THR A 301 -8.99 -3.73 -16.01
CA THR A 301 -8.89 -2.40 -16.64
C THR A 301 -7.77 -1.58 -16.04
N TYR A 302 -7.69 -1.52 -14.71
CA TYR A 302 -6.61 -0.80 -14.02
C TYR A 302 -5.24 -1.42 -14.28
N SER A 303 -5.13 -2.75 -14.29
CA SER A 303 -3.88 -3.43 -14.64
C SER A 303 -3.44 -3.10 -16.07
N ALA A 304 -4.34 -3.13 -17.04
CA ALA A 304 -4.06 -2.70 -18.41
C ALA A 304 -3.63 -1.22 -18.49
N PHE A 305 -4.28 -0.35 -17.72
CA PHE A 305 -3.94 1.06 -17.62
C PHE A 305 -2.54 1.27 -17.02
N PHE A 306 -2.24 0.64 -15.89
CA PHE A 306 -0.92 0.72 -15.25
C PHE A 306 0.20 0.22 -16.16
N ARG A 307 -0.05 -0.82 -16.96
CA ARG A 307 0.90 -1.30 -17.96
C ARG A 307 1.17 -0.25 -19.05
N VAL A 308 0.15 0.50 -19.47
CA VAL A 308 0.33 1.61 -20.43
C VAL A 308 1.16 2.71 -19.79
N MET A 309 0.90 3.05 -18.53
CA MET A 309 1.65 4.07 -17.79
C MET A 309 3.12 3.67 -17.60
N HIS A 310 3.36 2.43 -17.22
CA HIS A 310 4.72 1.89 -17.09
C HIS A 310 5.51 1.98 -18.42
N LYS A 311 4.89 1.64 -19.55
CA LYS A 311 5.52 1.79 -20.88
C LYS A 311 5.84 3.22 -21.26
N ARG A 312 5.19 4.21 -20.61
CA ARG A 312 5.45 5.65 -20.75
C ARG A 312 6.51 6.18 -19.77
N GLY A 313 7.14 5.28 -19.01
CA GLY A 313 8.18 5.62 -18.04
C GLY A 313 7.65 6.04 -16.67
N LEU A 314 6.33 6.00 -16.43
CA LEU A 314 5.78 6.32 -15.13
C LEU A 314 5.98 5.16 -14.16
N SER A 315 6.47 5.48 -12.99
CA SER A 315 6.68 4.51 -11.90
C SER A 315 5.66 4.67 -10.77
N VAL A 316 5.09 5.87 -10.63
CA VAL A 316 4.10 6.18 -9.59
C VAL A 316 2.89 6.84 -10.25
N LEU A 317 1.70 6.36 -9.91
CA LEU A 317 0.43 6.95 -10.32
C LEU A 317 -0.39 7.25 -9.07
N SER A 318 -0.64 8.53 -8.84
CA SER A 318 -1.44 9.03 -7.71
C SER A 318 -2.87 9.35 -8.16
N GLY A 319 -3.83 9.26 -7.25
CA GLY A 319 -5.22 9.60 -7.53
C GLY A 319 -6.09 9.52 -6.29
N GLY A 320 -7.31 9.99 -6.38
CA GLY A 320 -8.29 9.97 -5.28
C GLY A 320 -8.99 8.61 -5.06
N TRP A 321 -8.42 7.52 -5.55
CA TRP A 321 -9.07 6.21 -5.47
C TRP A 321 -9.32 5.76 -4.04
N GLY A 322 -10.54 5.31 -3.77
CA GLY A 322 -10.94 4.79 -2.47
C GLY A 322 -11.37 5.87 -1.47
N LEU A 323 -11.16 7.15 -1.77
CA LEU A 323 -11.55 8.23 -0.86
C LEU A 323 -13.07 8.28 -0.64
N ASN A 324 -13.86 7.91 -1.65
CA ASN A 324 -15.31 7.79 -1.55
C ASN A 324 -15.78 6.78 -0.50
N HIS A 325 -15.01 5.74 -0.21
CA HIS A 325 -15.33 4.81 0.88
C HIS A 325 -15.26 5.48 2.26
N PHE A 326 -14.39 6.47 2.43
CA PHE A 326 -14.29 7.26 3.66
C PHE A 326 -15.30 8.41 3.71
N LEU A 327 -15.68 8.98 2.56
CA LEU A 327 -16.59 10.11 2.47
C LEU A 327 -18.08 9.70 2.35
N GLY A 328 -18.39 8.41 2.48
CA GLY A 328 -19.77 7.92 2.41
C GLY A 328 -20.39 7.92 1.02
N GLY A 329 -19.57 7.99 -0.03
CA GLY A 329 -20.03 7.99 -1.43
C GLY A 329 -20.32 6.61 -2.02
N VAL A 330 -20.21 5.53 -1.24
CA VAL A 330 -20.48 4.16 -1.67
C VAL A 330 -21.62 3.58 -0.86
N SER A 331 -22.68 3.13 -1.56
CA SER A 331 -23.76 2.37 -0.92
C SER A 331 -23.24 1.06 -0.38
N LEU A 332 -23.44 0.79 0.90
CA LEU A 332 -23.17 -0.53 1.47
C LEU A 332 -24.14 -1.56 0.85
N PRO A 333 -23.70 -2.81 0.60
CA PRO A 333 -24.60 -3.87 0.16
C PRO A 333 -25.73 -4.04 1.18
N GLY A 334 -26.97 -3.76 0.76
CA GLY A 334 -28.14 -3.81 1.62
C GLY A 334 -28.86 -2.48 1.86
N ASP A 335 -28.27 -1.36 1.49
CA ASP A 335 -28.91 -0.05 1.57
C ASP A 335 -29.74 0.20 0.31
N SER A 336 -31.04 -0.12 0.38
CA SER A 336 -32.00 0.10 -0.71
C SER A 336 -32.41 1.58 -0.89
N SER A 337 -31.79 2.51 -0.14
CA SER A 337 -32.18 3.92 -0.11
C SER A 337 -31.38 4.83 -1.06
N THR A 338 -30.40 4.32 -1.78
CA THR A 338 -29.55 5.13 -2.70
C THR A 338 -29.72 4.72 -4.18
N SER A 339 -30.95 4.56 -4.62
CA SER A 339 -31.27 4.75 -6.03
C SER A 339 -31.87 6.15 -6.14
N LEU A 340 -31.03 7.14 -6.45
CA LEU A 340 -31.42 8.41 -7.04
C LEU A 340 -30.38 9.49 -6.68
N VAL A 341 -29.36 9.64 -7.50
CA VAL A 341 -29.03 10.93 -8.15
C VAL A 341 -28.19 10.60 -9.39
#